data_38c9c915a8d13c54fb017201b6524389
#
_entry.id   38c9c915a8d13c54fb017201b6524389
#
_cell.length_a   1.000
_cell.length_b   1.000
_cell.length_c   1.000
_cell.angle_alpha   90.00
_cell.angle_beta   90.00
_cell.angle_gamma   90.00
#
_symmetry.space_group_name_H-M   'P 1'
#
loop_
_entity.id
_entity.type
_entity.pdbx_description
1 polymer ?
#
loop_
_entity_poly.entity_id
_entity_poly.type
_entity_poly.pdbx_seq_one_letter_code
_entity_poly.pdbx_strand_id
1 'polypeptide(L)'
;MAFESLSDKLQNIFKNLRGKGRLSEADVKAALKEVKMALLEADVSFKVVKQFISSIQERAIGEEVFGSLTPGQTVIKIVTEELVSLMGSETTEIALKPGNEITVIMMAGLQGAGKTTTTAKIAGKLKAKGRKPLLVACDVYRPAAIKQLQVNGEKVGIPVFSMGDKNKPVDIAKAAMEHASKNGMNVVILDTAGRLHIDEDMMSELIEIKEAVEVYQTILVVDAMTGQDAVNVAGSFNEKIAIDGVILTKLDGDTRGGAALSIRSVTGKPILYVGMGEKLSDLEQFYPDRMASRILGMGDIQSLIEKAAAEVDEEQAKELSQKLRKAEFDYNDFLTQMQQVKKMGGMGSILSMMPGMGNQLSGIDMEEGEKSMRRVESIILSMTKEERANPNLINPSRKQRIAKGAGVDISEVNRLVKQFDQMKKLMKQMGGLAGGKRKGGFGGLGGLMGGKFKMPF
;
A
#
# COMPACT_ATOMS: atom_id res chain seq x y z
N MET A 1 -1.91 2.24 11.06
CA MET A 1 -1.83 2.52 9.61
C MET A 1 -0.51 3.22 9.31
N ALA A 2 -0.01 3.09 8.05
CA ALA A 2 1.23 3.78 7.67
C ALA A 2 1.14 5.30 7.95
N PHE A 3 2.17 5.85 8.56
CA PHE A 3 2.31 7.27 8.90
C PHE A 3 1.26 7.88 9.85
N GLU A 4 0.41 7.10 10.49
CA GLU A 4 -0.74 7.60 11.27
C GLU A 4 -0.33 8.63 12.32
N SER A 5 0.68 8.31 13.14
CA SER A 5 1.17 9.21 14.20
C SER A 5 1.72 10.53 13.65
N LEU A 6 2.49 10.48 12.56
CA LEU A 6 3.04 11.68 11.93
C LEU A 6 1.95 12.51 11.25
N SER A 7 1.04 11.83 10.53
CA SER A 7 -0.07 12.46 9.82
C SER A 7 -0.98 13.25 10.77
N ASP A 8 -1.37 12.68 11.90
CA ASP A 8 -2.23 13.34 12.88
C ASP A 8 -1.59 14.61 13.43
N LYS A 9 -0.30 14.56 13.76
CA LYS A 9 0.44 15.73 14.24
C LYS A 9 0.49 16.84 13.19
N LEU A 10 0.85 16.50 11.95
CA LEU A 10 0.95 17.47 10.86
C LEU A 10 -0.41 18.06 10.50
N GLN A 11 -1.49 17.26 10.48
CA GLN A 11 -2.84 17.76 10.26
C GLN A 11 -3.27 18.79 11.30
N ASN A 12 -2.99 18.54 12.58
CA ASN A 12 -3.30 19.48 13.67
C ASN A 12 -2.56 20.80 13.50
N ILE A 13 -1.26 20.75 13.17
CA ILE A 13 -0.45 21.96 12.91
C ILE A 13 -1.05 22.75 11.73
N PHE A 14 -1.37 22.09 10.62
CA PHE A 14 -1.90 22.74 9.43
C PHE A 14 -3.35 23.22 9.58
N LYS A 15 -4.16 22.55 10.40
CA LYS A 15 -5.49 23.04 10.75
C LYS A 15 -5.42 24.41 11.46
N ASN A 16 -4.46 24.55 12.37
CA ASN A 16 -4.22 25.81 13.09
C ASN A 16 -3.76 26.93 12.14
N LEU A 17 -2.89 26.59 11.16
CA LEU A 17 -2.45 27.55 10.14
C LEU A 17 -3.59 27.98 9.20
N ARG A 18 -4.44 27.06 8.75
CA ARG A 18 -5.58 27.36 7.88
C ARG A 18 -6.62 28.25 8.56
N GLY A 19 -6.77 28.13 9.88
CA GLY A 19 -7.72 28.93 10.65
C GLY A 19 -7.34 30.41 10.82
N LYS A 20 -6.10 30.78 10.50
CA LYS A 20 -5.61 32.17 10.60
C LYS A 20 -5.79 32.86 9.25
N GLY A 21 -6.63 33.87 9.21
CA GLY A 21 -6.89 34.67 7.98
C GLY A 21 -5.67 35.47 7.48
N ARG A 22 -4.73 35.82 8.39
CA ARG A 22 -3.43 36.41 8.09
C ARG A 22 -2.35 35.66 8.86
N LEU A 23 -1.22 35.42 8.23
CA LEU A 23 -0.05 34.83 8.86
C LEU A 23 1.05 35.85 9.01
N SER A 24 1.68 35.86 10.17
CA SER A 24 2.94 36.59 10.41
C SER A 24 4.13 35.62 10.25
N GLU A 25 5.31 36.17 10.06
CA GLU A 25 6.56 35.40 10.07
C GLU A 25 6.73 34.60 11.38
N ALA A 26 6.30 35.15 12.52
CA ALA A 26 6.33 34.47 13.80
C ALA A 26 5.40 33.24 13.83
N ASP A 27 4.22 33.31 13.18
CA ASP A 27 3.28 32.18 13.07
C ASP A 27 3.87 31.04 12.24
N VAL A 28 4.50 31.39 11.11
CA VAL A 28 5.17 30.40 10.25
C VAL A 28 6.33 29.73 10.98
N LYS A 29 7.19 30.52 11.66
CA LYS A 29 8.31 29.97 12.45
C LYS A 29 7.83 29.06 13.58
N ALA A 30 6.74 29.42 14.27
CA ALA A 30 6.16 28.58 15.32
C ALA A 30 5.64 27.24 14.75
N ALA A 31 4.89 27.28 13.66
CA ALA A 31 4.41 26.07 13.01
C ALA A 31 5.55 25.19 12.49
N LEU A 32 6.58 25.74 11.88
CA LEU A 32 7.76 24.98 11.42
C LEU A 32 8.54 24.35 12.57
N LYS A 33 8.54 25.00 13.75
CA LYS A 33 9.10 24.38 14.96
C LYS A 33 8.31 23.14 15.40
N GLU A 34 6.98 23.19 15.33
CA GLU A 34 6.13 22.04 15.63
C GLU A 34 6.31 20.93 14.57
N VAL A 35 6.37 21.28 13.28
CA VAL A 35 6.69 20.34 12.19
C VAL A 35 8.04 19.65 12.43
N LYS A 36 9.07 20.42 12.82
CA LYS A 36 10.39 19.88 13.18
C LYS A 36 10.29 18.84 14.27
N MET A 37 9.55 19.14 15.33
CA MET A 37 9.38 18.20 16.46
C MET A 37 8.61 16.95 16.02
N ALA A 38 7.55 17.09 15.22
CA ALA A 38 6.78 15.96 14.70
C ALA A 38 7.64 15.01 13.86
N LEU A 39 8.51 15.54 13.01
CA LEU A 39 9.43 14.75 12.19
C LEU A 39 10.51 14.03 13.04
N LEU A 40 11.05 14.69 14.06
CA LEU A 40 12.02 14.07 14.99
C LEU A 40 11.39 12.96 15.80
N GLU A 41 10.16 13.14 16.28
CA GLU A 41 9.39 12.11 16.99
C GLU A 41 8.99 10.95 16.07
N ALA A 42 8.94 11.19 14.77
CA ALA A 42 8.73 10.18 13.74
C ALA A 42 10.03 9.45 13.33
N ASP A 43 11.11 9.59 14.08
CA ASP A 43 12.43 9.01 13.81
C ASP A 43 13.05 9.44 12.46
N VAL A 44 12.72 10.64 11.97
CA VAL A 44 13.43 11.21 10.82
C VAL A 44 14.81 11.70 11.24
N SER A 45 15.85 11.40 10.45
CA SER A 45 17.22 11.81 10.75
C SER A 45 17.33 13.32 10.99
N PHE A 46 18.01 13.73 12.07
CA PHE A 46 18.18 15.13 12.46
C PHE A 46 18.76 15.99 11.32
N LYS A 47 19.73 15.46 10.57
CA LYS A 47 20.33 16.14 9.41
C LYS A 47 19.28 16.44 8.34
N VAL A 48 18.45 15.45 8.04
CA VAL A 48 17.36 15.55 7.06
C VAL A 48 16.33 16.58 7.52
N VAL A 49 15.89 16.50 8.78
CA VAL A 49 14.92 17.46 9.36
C VAL A 49 15.46 18.88 9.34
N LYS A 50 16.73 19.08 9.68
CA LYS A 50 17.35 20.42 9.64
C LYS A 50 17.34 21.02 8.23
N GLN A 51 17.75 20.24 7.24
CA GLN A 51 17.77 20.67 5.85
C GLN A 51 16.35 20.98 5.34
N PHE A 52 15.39 20.10 5.60
CA PHE A 52 13.98 20.23 5.23
C PHE A 52 13.36 21.51 5.81
N ILE A 53 13.56 21.76 7.11
CA ILE A 53 13.01 22.97 7.77
C ILE A 53 13.67 24.24 7.21
N SER A 54 15.00 24.24 6.94
CA SER A 54 15.70 25.38 6.36
C SER A 54 15.14 25.71 4.96
N SER A 55 14.97 24.72 4.09
CA SER A 55 14.42 24.91 2.75
C SER A 55 13.00 25.49 2.78
N ILE A 56 12.13 24.95 3.65
CA ILE A 56 10.77 25.48 3.80
C ILE A 56 10.80 26.90 4.35
N GLN A 57 11.64 27.20 5.33
CA GLN A 57 11.72 28.50 5.95
C GLN A 57 12.13 29.58 4.94
N GLU A 58 13.12 29.32 4.09
CA GLU A 58 13.55 30.22 3.02
C GLU A 58 12.41 30.54 2.04
N ARG A 59 11.61 29.53 1.67
CA ARG A 59 10.47 29.70 0.74
C ARG A 59 9.23 30.29 1.41
N ALA A 60 8.96 29.93 2.66
CA ALA A 60 7.74 30.30 3.38
C ALA A 60 7.77 31.72 4.00
N ILE A 61 8.93 32.36 4.12
CA ILE A 61 9.09 33.71 4.67
C ILE A 61 9.14 34.76 3.55
N GLY A 62 8.93 34.41 2.28
CA GLY A 62 8.92 35.33 1.15
C GLY A 62 7.63 36.16 1.03
N GLU A 63 7.73 37.31 0.34
CA GLU A 63 6.58 38.18 0.08
C GLU A 63 5.42 37.49 -0.64
N GLU A 64 5.69 36.50 -1.48
CA GLU A 64 4.68 35.72 -2.19
C GLU A 64 3.71 35.00 -1.26
N VAL A 65 4.18 34.55 -0.09
CA VAL A 65 3.34 33.88 0.90
C VAL A 65 2.47 34.86 1.65
N PHE A 66 3.05 35.97 2.12
CA PHE A 66 2.33 36.95 2.93
C PHE A 66 1.38 37.85 2.07
N GLY A 67 1.67 38.00 0.79
CA GLY A 67 0.80 38.69 -0.18
C GLY A 67 -0.32 37.79 -0.73
N SER A 68 -0.33 36.51 -0.45
CA SER A 68 -1.33 35.56 -0.92
C SER A 68 -2.68 35.72 -0.22
N LEU A 69 -3.78 35.50 -0.96
CA LEU A 69 -5.14 35.48 -0.40
C LEU A 69 -5.35 34.31 0.59
N THR A 70 -4.50 33.25 0.52
CA THR A 70 -4.56 32.08 1.34
C THR A 70 -3.17 31.65 1.86
N PRO A 71 -2.53 32.44 2.74
CA PRO A 71 -1.14 32.22 3.15
C PRO A 71 -0.92 30.84 3.79
N GLY A 72 -1.85 30.36 4.61
CA GLY A 72 -1.77 29.03 5.23
C GLY A 72 -1.77 27.88 4.23
N GLN A 73 -2.52 27.99 3.14
CA GLN A 73 -2.52 26.99 2.06
C GLN A 73 -1.22 27.03 1.27
N THR A 74 -0.65 28.20 1.06
CA THR A 74 0.64 28.37 0.38
C THR A 74 1.76 27.71 1.19
N VAL A 75 1.80 27.89 2.50
CA VAL A 75 2.78 27.19 3.37
C VAL A 75 2.61 25.67 3.28
N ILE A 76 1.38 25.16 3.33
CA ILE A 76 1.12 23.72 3.21
C ILE A 76 1.58 23.19 1.85
N LYS A 77 1.36 23.95 0.77
CA LYS A 77 1.84 23.60 -0.57
C LYS A 77 3.37 23.47 -0.59
N ILE A 78 4.07 24.46 -0.02
CA ILE A 78 5.55 24.45 0.08
C ILE A 78 6.01 23.19 0.86
N VAL A 79 5.39 22.90 1.99
CA VAL A 79 5.71 21.67 2.79
C VAL A 79 5.48 20.42 1.95
N THR A 80 4.39 20.36 1.19
CA THR A 80 4.09 19.22 0.31
C THR A 80 5.18 19.02 -0.74
N GLU A 81 5.55 20.07 -1.44
CA GLU A 81 6.59 20.06 -2.47
C GLU A 81 7.96 19.62 -1.91
N GLU A 82 8.31 20.13 -0.73
CA GLU A 82 9.56 19.73 -0.06
C GLU A 82 9.53 18.27 0.41
N LEU A 83 8.39 17.75 0.89
CA LEU A 83 8.25 16.31 1.20
C LEU A 83 8.42 15.44 -0.05
N VAL A 84 7.81 15.84 -1.17
CA VAL A 84 7.96 15.16 -2.46
C VAL A 84 9.42 15.18 -2.90
N SER A 85 10.08 16.33 -2.83
CA SER A 85 11.51 16.49 -3.17
C SER A 85 12.40 15.60 -2.30
N LEU A 86 12.14 15.56 -0.99
CA LEU A 86 12.88 14.74 -0.03
C LEU A 86 12.78 13.24 -0.36
N MET A 87 11.61 12.78 -0.80
CA MET A 87 11.36 11.39 -1.16
C MET A 87 11.74 11.05 -2.61
N GLY A 88 12.00 12.07 -3.46
CA GLY A 88 12.55 11.79 -4.77
C GLY A 88 11.92 12.41 -5.98
N SER A 89 10.97 13.30 -5.85
CA SER A 89 10.29 14.03 -6.93
C SER A 89 9.64 13.17 -8.00
N GLU A 90 10.29 12.10 -8.45
CA GLU A 90 9.83 11.23 -9.54
C GLU A 90 9.75 9.76 -9.10
N THR A 91 8.78 9.05 -9.68
CA THR A 91 8.65 7.62 -9.53
C THR A 91 9.73 6.90 -10.32
N THR A 92 10.42 5.97 -9.67
CA THR A 92 11.49 5.18 -10.31
C THR A 92 11.06 3.71 -10.38
N GLU A 93 11.17 3.11 -11.54
CA GLU A 93 10.95 1.67 -11.73
C GLU A 93 12.26 0.88 -11.70
N ILE A 94 12.14 -0.45 -11.54
CA ILE A 94 13.28 -1.37 -11.73
C ILE A 94 13.71 -1.28 -13.19
N ALA A 95 14.97 -0.91 -13.43
CA ALA A 95 15.52 -0.85 -14.77
C ALA A 95 15.72 -2.28 -15.31
N LEU A 96 15.31 -2.51 -16.53
CA LEU A 96 15.45 -3.80 -17.23
C LEU A 96 16.21 -3.61 -18.51
N LYS A 97 17.07 -4.58 -18.84
CA LYS A 97 17.76 -4.59 -20.12
C LYS A 97 16.75 -4.71 -21.28
N PRO A 98 17.08 -4.13 -22.44
CA PRO A 98 16.20 -4.18 -23.60
C PRO A 98 16.10 -5.59 -24.21
N GLY A 99 15.03 -5.84 -24.92
CA GLY A 99 14.85 -7.07 -25.67
C GLY A 99 14.81 -8.34 -24.82
N ASN A 100 15.55 -9.35 -25.26
CA ASN A 100 15.68 -10.65 -24.60
C ASN A 100 16.96 -10.79 -23.77
N GLU A 101 17.70 -9.71 -23.57
CA GLU A 101 18.87 -9.74 -22.70
C GLU A 101 18.48 -10.07 -21.26
N ILE A 102 19.28 -10.90 -20.61
CA ILE A 102 19.01 -11.28 -19.22
C ILE A 102 19.35 -10.11 -18.30
N THR A 103 18.32 -9.63 -17.56
CA THR A 103 18.51 -8.69 -16.49
C THR A 103 18.73 -9.45 -15.18
N VAL A 104 19.87 -9.26 -14.53
CA VAL A 104 20.17 -9.86 -13.23
C VAL A 104 19.88 -8.85 -12.13
N ILE A 105 19.00 -9.23 -11.21
CA ILE A 105 18.61 -8.42 -10.05
C ILE A 105 19.07 -9.16 -8.78
N MET A 106 19.84 -8.52 -7.94
CA MET A 106 20.26 -9.07 -6.66
C MET A 106 19.48 -8.42 -5.52
N MET A 107 18.81 -9.24 -4.71
CA MET A 107 18.06 -8.78 -3.54
C MET A 107 18.96 -8.88 -2.30
N ALA A 108 19.33 -7.74 -1.73
CA ALA A 108 20.18 -7.63 -0.55
C ALA A 108 19.39 -7.13 0.67
N GLY A 109 19.94 -7.31 1.89
CA GLY A 109 19.35 -6.79 3.13
C GLY A 109 19.51 -7.73 4.31
N LEU A 110 19.16 -7.27 5.51
CA LEU A 110 19.29 -8.04 6.73
C LEU A 110 18.25 -9.19 6.84
N GLN A 111 18.48 -10.08 7.78
CA GLN A 111 17.52 -11.15 8.11
C GLN A 111 16.23 -10.55 8.63
N GLY A 112 15.08 -11.09 8.21
CA GLY A 112 13.76 -10.59 8.63
C GLY A 112 13.27 -9.34 7.90
N ALA A 113 14.08 -8.72 7.04
CA ALA A 113 13.67 -7.56 6.22
C ALA A 113 12.63 -7.91 5.13
N GLY A 114 12.31 -9.18 4.90
CA GLY A 114 11.31 -9.59 3.93
C GLY A 114 11.83 -9.83 2.52
N LYS A 115 13.13 -10.08 2.32
CA LYS A 115 13.76 -10.32 1.00
C LYS A 115 13.03 -11.39 0.20
N THR A 116 12.97 -12.62 0.70
CA THR A 116 12.40 -13.79 0.00
C THR A 116 10.96 -13.56 -0.46
N THR A 117 10.13 -12.94 0.39
CA THR A 117 8.74 -12.60 0.03
C THR A 117 8.71 -11.50 -1.03
N THR A 118 9.53 -10.46 -0.88
CA THR A 118 9.63 -9.34 -1.82
C THR A 118 10.16 -9.81 -3.18
N THR A 119 11.12 -10.72 -3.21
CA THR A 119 11.65 -11.37 -4.42
C THR A 119 10.53 -11.98 -5.25
N ALA A 120 9.66 -12.78 -4.63
CA ALA A 120 8.50 -13.36 -5.32
C ALA A 120 7.46 -12.31 -5.76
N LYS A 121 7.21 -11.28 -4.94
CA LYS A 121 6.29 -10.18 -5.29
C LYS A 121 6.76 -9.41 -6.53
N ILE A 122 8.06 -9.08 -6.59
CA ILE A 122 8.67 -8.41 -7.76
C ILE A 122 8.57 -9.28 -9.00
N ALA A 123 8.93 -10.55 -8.87
CA ALA A 123 8.86 -11.49 -9.99
C ALA A 123 7.43 -11.60 -10.55
N GLY A 124 6.41 -11.63 -9.68
CA GLY A 124 5.00 -11.60 -10.09
C GLY A 124 4.64 -10.34 -10.87
N LYS A 125 5.10 -9.17 -10.42
CA LYS A 125 4.89 -7.89 -11.14
C LYS A 125 5.59 -7.87 -12.50
N LEU A 126 6.82 -8.36 -12.58
CA LEU A 126 7.58 -8.44 -13.84
C LEU A 126 6.94 -9.43 -14.83
N LYS A 127 6.41 -10.57 -14.33
CA LYS A 127 5.64 -11.51 -15.14
C LYS A 127 4.38 -10.87 -15.70
N ALA A 128 3.65 -10.09 -14.90
CA ALA A 128 2.46 -9.34 -15.36
C ALA A 128 2.80 -8.30 -16.44
N LYS A 129 4.03 -7.77 -16.44
CA LYS A 129 4.59 -6.89 -17.49
C LYS A 129 5.15 -7.67 -18.69
N GLY A 130 4.89 -8.99 -18.82
CA GLY A 130 5.29 -9.82 -19.95
C GLY A 130 6.75 -10.30 -19.89
N ARG A 131 7.45 -10.14 -18.75
CA ARG A 131 8.79 -10.70 -18.57
C ARG A 131 8.74 -12.17 -18.16
N LYS A 132 9.85 -12.88 -18.35
CA LYS A 132 10.01 -14.30 -17.98
C LYS A 132 11.02 -14.42 -16.84
N PRO A 133 10.61 -14.17 -15.57
CA PRO A 133 11.52 -14.21 -14.45
C PRO A 133 11.86 -15.64 -14.00
N LEU A 134 13.09 -15.80 -13.50
CA LEU A 134 13.59 -16.95 -12.76
C LEU A 134 13.97 -16.48 -11.36
N LEU A 135 13.47 -17.14 -10.33
CA LEU A 135 13.90 -16.94 -8.95
C LEU A 135 15.06 -17.87 -8.64
N VAL A 136 16.08 -17.38 -7.93
CA VAL A 136 17.26 -18.16 -7.59
C VAL A 136 17.48 -18.16 -6.08
N ALA A 137 17.54 -19.35 -5.48
CA ALA A 137 17.72 -19.53 -4.04
C ALA A 137 19.23 -19.49 -3.70
N CYS A 138 19.74 -18.32 -3.36
CA CYS A 138 21.11 -18.11 -2.91
C CYS A 138 21.25 -18.07 -1.36
N ASP A 139 20.14 -18.08 -0.58
CA ASP A 139 20.19 -18.23 0.88
C ASP A 139 20.35 -19.71 1.26
N VAL A 140 21.55 -20.21 1.16
CA VAL A 140 21.91 -21.61 1.46
C VAL A 140 22.10 -21.91 2.95
N TYR A 141 22.25 -20.86 3.76
CA TYR A 141 22.48 -20.99 5.20
C TYR A 141 21.22 -21.36 5.97
N ARG A 142 20.05 -21.19 5.34
CA ARG A 142 18.75 -21.48 5.90
C ARG A 142 17.93 -22.36 4.95
N PRO A 143 17.90 -23.70 5.15
CA PRO A 143 17.14 -24.59 4.27
C PRO A 143 15.66 -24.23 4.17
N ALA A 144 15.09 -23.66 5.24
CA ALA A 144 13.72 -23.15 5.22
C ALA A 144 13.52 -21.97 4.24
N ALA A 145 14.54 -21.14 3.98
CA ALA A 145 14.45 -20.03 3.03
C ALA A 145 14.32 -20.52 1.58
N ILE A 146 15.07 -21.59 1.21
CA ILE A 146 14.94 -22.22 -0.11
C ILE A 146 13.51 -22.72 -0.32
N LYS A 147 12.96 -23.44 0.65
CA LYS A 147 11.58 -23.93 0.57
C LYS A 147 10.56 -22.80 0.55
N GLN A 148 10.80 -21.73 1.32
CA GLN A 148 9.94 -20.54 1.31
C GLN A 148 9.92 -19.87 -0.06
N LEU A 149 11.07 -19.73 -0.72
CA LEU A 149 11.15 -19.15 -2.06
C LEU A 149 10.40 -20.06 -3.08
N GLN A 150 10.55 -21.38 -2.98
CA GLN A 150 9.84 -22.34 -3.84
C GLN A 150 8.32 -22.21 -3.69
N VAL A 151 7.80 -22.19 -2.46
CA VAL A 151 6.37 -22.00 -2.19
C VAL A 151 5.85 -20.67 -2.70
N ASN A 152 6.63 -19.60 -2.52
CA ASN A 152 6.24 -18.27 -3.01
C ASN A 152 6.31 -18.20 -4.54
N GLY A 153 7.30 -18.82 -5.17
CA GLY A 153 7.41 -18.93 -6.62
C GLY A 153 6.23 -19.69 -7.23
N GLU A 154 5.84 -20.80 -6.61
CA GLU A 154 4.67 -21.59 -7.04
C GLU A 154 3.37 -20.76 -6.98
N LYS A 155 3.15 -20.00 -5.90
CA LYS A 155 1.97 -19.13 -5.75
C LYS A 155 1.84 -18.08 -6.87
N VAL A 156 2.96 -17.58 -7.40
CA VAL A 156 2.98 -16.61 -8.51
C VAL A 156 3.20 -17.29 -9.88
N GLY A 157 3.35 -18.61 -9.88
CA GLY A 157 3.59 -19.41 -11.09
C GLY A 157 4.92 -19.07 -11.77
N ILE A 158 6.00 -18.90 -10.99
CA ILE A 158 7.35 -18.56 -11.45
C ILE A 158 8.31 -19.66 -11.04
N PRO A 159 9.17 -20.15 -11.95
CA PRO A 159 10.13 -21.20 -11.64
C PRO A 159 11.19 -20.71 -10.65
N VAL A 160 11.63 -21.63 -9.78
CA VAL A 160 12.69 -21.38 -8.80
C VAL A 160 13.85 -22.32 -9.08
N PHE A 161 15.01 -21.77 -9.27
CA PHE A 161 16.27 -22.52 -9.40
C PHE A 161 16.93 -22.67 -8.04
N SER A 162 17.35 -23.88 -7.71
CA SER A 162 18.08 -24.20 -6.48
C SER A 162 19.02 -25.36 -6.71
N MET A 163 20.18 -25.32 -6.08
CA MET A 163 21.16 -26.42 -6.04
C MET A 163 21.28 -27.02 -4.62
N GLY A 164 20.31 -26.75 -3.76
CA GLY A 164 20.34 -27.16 -2.36
C GLY A 164 21.27 -26.26 -1.52
N ASP A 165 21.63 -26.74 -0.32
CA ASP A 165 22.36 -25.97 0.70
C ASP A 165 23.87 -26.27 0.78
N LYS A 166 24.38 -27.13 -0.11
CA LYS A 166 25.80 -27.57 -0.10
C LYS A 166 26.69 -26.81 -1.09
N ASN A 167 26.09 -26.00 -1.96
CA ASN A 167 26.80 -25.23 -2.98
C ASN A 167 26.99 -23.80 -2.54
N LYS A 168 28.07 -23.15 -2.99
CA LYS A 168 28.29 -21.73 -2.71
C LYS A 168 27.28 -20.86 -3.47
N PRO A 169 26.81 -19.76 -2.89
CA PRO A 169 25.87 -18.83 -3.54
C PRO A 169 26.34 -18.34 -4.92
N VAL A 170 27.63 -18.10 -5.07
CA VAL A 170 28.24 -17.69 -6.36
C VAL A 170 28.10 -18.76 -7.44
N ASP A 171 28.32 -20.03 -7.10
CA ASP A 171 28.20 -21.15 -8.05
C ASP A 171 26.74 -21.38 -8.43
N ILE A 172 25.82 -21.21 -7.48
CA ILE A 172 24.36 -21.27 -7.73
C ILE A 172 23.98 -20.14 -8.72
N ALA A 173 24.46 -18.92 -8.50
CA ALA A 173 24.17 -17.79 -9.37
C ALA A 173 24.68 -18.03 -10.81
N LYS A 174 25.91 -18.53 -10.98
CA LYS A 174 26.47 -18.89 -12.31
C LYS A 174 25.63 -19.96 -13.00
N ALA A 175 25.33 -21.06 -12.32
CA ALA A 175 24.50 -22.13 -12.86
C ALA A 175 23.08 -21.67 -13.22
N ALA A 176 22.50 -20.75 -12.43
CA ALA A 176 21.22 -20.15 -12.73
C ALA A 176 21.23 -19.30 -14.00
N MET A 177 22.33 -18.60 -14.30
CA MET A 177 22.47 -17.84 -15.55
C MET A 177 22.49 -18.76 -16.78
N GLU A 178 23.18 -19.89 -16.71
CA GLU A 178 23.16 -20.90 -17.77
C GLU A 178 21.74 -21.48 -17.94
N HIS A 179 21.08 -21.79 -16.84
CA HIS A 179 19.72 -22.30 -16.84
C HIS A 179 18.76 -21.29 -17.47
N ALA A 180 18.84 -20.02 -17.08
CA ALA A 180 18.02 -18.94 -17.61
C ALA A 180 18.19 -18.79 -19.13
N SER A 181 19.42 -18.79 -19.61
CA SER A 181 19.75 -18.69 -21.03
C SER A 181 19.14 -19.86 -21.83
N LYS A 182 19.34 -21.11 -21.35
CA LYS A 182 18.82 -22.31 -22.01
C LYS A 182 17.29 -22.37 -22.07
N ASN A 183 16.59 -21.76 -21.10
CA ASN A 183 15.13 -21.79 -20.99
C ASN A 183 14.46 -20.49 -21.45
N GLY A 184 15.19 -19.56 -22.06
CA GLY A 184 14.65 -18.30 -22.58
C GLY A 184 14.07 -17.37 -21.51
N MET A 185 14.60 -17.43 -20.28
CA MET A 185 14.28 -16.47 -19.22
C MET A 185 15.04 -15.16 -19.50
N ASN A 186 14.40 -14.02 -19.24
CA ASN A 186 15.01 -12.71 -19.48
C ASN A 186 15.16 -11.85 -18.22
N VAL A 187 14.77 -12.37 -17.08
CA VAL A 187 15.04 -11.77 -15.76
C VAL A 187 15.48 -12.86 -14.80
N VAL A 188 16.56 -12.64 -14.08
CA VAL A 188 17.04 -13.52 -13.00
C VAL A 188 17.06 -12.72 -11.71
N ILE A 189 16.36 -13.20 -10.67
CA ILE A 189 16.29 -12.53 -9.38
C ILE A 189 16.95 -13.42 -8.33
N LEU A 190 18.08 -12.95 -7.79
CA LEU A 190 18.87 -13.65 -6.79
C LEU A 190 18.35 -13.31 -5.39
N ASP A 191 17.76 -14.28 -4.68
CA ASP A 191 17.38 -14.14 -3.27
C ASP A 191 18.58 -14.51 -2.40
N THR A 192 19.33 -13.50 -1.95
CA THR A 192 20.56 -13.70 -1.20
C THR A 192 20.31 -13.91 0.29
N ALA A 193 21.28 -14.46 0.99
CA ALA A 193 21.26 -14.60 2.42
C ALA A 193 21.15 -13.24 3.12
N GLY A 194 20.55 -13.22 4.30
CA GLY A 194 20.59 -12.10 5.22
C GLY A 194 21.10 -12.54 6.57
N ARG A 195 21.97 -11.75 7.16
CA ARG A 195 22.41 -11.92 8.55
C ARG A 195 21.71 -10.95 9.49
N LEU A 196 21.81 -11.16 10.79
CA LEU A 196 21.18 -10.30 11.79
C LEU A 196 21.74 -8.88 11.80
N HIS A 197 23.00 -8.75 11.45
CA HIS A 197 23.72 -7.47 11.33
C HIS A 197 24.70 -7.52 10.16
N ILE A 198 25.18 -6.36 9.78
CA ILE A 198 26.15 -6.21 8.70
C ILE A 198 27.51 -6.70 9.17
N ASP A 199 28.06 -7.71 8.50
CA ASP A 199 29.41 -8.20 8.70
C ASP A 199 30.19 -8.25 7.38
N GLU A 200 31.52 -8.43 7.48
CA GLU A 200 32.39 -8.42 6.32
C GLU A 200 32.20 -9.63 5.41
N ASP A 201 31.92 -10.80 5.98
CA ASP A 201 31.71 -12.03 5.21
C ASP A 201 30.46 -11.92 4.32
N MET A 202 29.37 -11.38 4.89
CA MET A 202 28.15 -11.14 4.11
C MET A 202 28.39 -10.17 2.96
N MET A 203 29.12 -9.08 3.22
CA MET A 203 29.41 -8.09 2.18
C MET A 203 30.32 -8.64 1.10
N SER A 204 31.33 -9.43 1.49
CA SER A 204 32.23 -10.11 0.53
C SER A 204 31.48 -11.09 -0.37
N GLU A 205 30.55 -11.89 0.21
CA GLU A 205 29.71 -12.81 -0.56
C GLU A 205 28.84 -12.07 -1.58
N LEU A 206 28.21 -10.94 -1.18
CA LEU A 206 27.39 -10.14 -2.10
C LEU A 206 28.23 -9.53 -3.24
N ILE A 207 29.45 -9.07 -2.95
CA ILE A 207 30.38 -8.56 -3.95
C ILE A 207 30.81 -9.67 -4.92
N GLU A 208 31.19 -10.85 -4.41
CA GLU A 208 31.55 -12.01 -5.24
C GLU A 208 30.40 -12.40 -6.19
N ILE A 209 29.16 -12.46 -5.69
CA ILE A 209 27.98 -12.73 -6.54
C ILE A 209 27.83 -11.63 -7.59
N LYS A 210 27.93 -10.36 -7.19
CA LYS A 210 27.73 -9.20 -8.05
C LYS A 210 28.69 -9.21 -9.24
N GLU A 211 29.94 -9.54 -9.00
CA GLU A 211 30.99 -9.61 -10.02
C GLU A 211 30.87 -10.87 -10.89
N ALA A 212 30.49 -11.99 -10.29
CA ALA A 212 30.49 -13.29 -10.97
C ALA A 212 29.40 -13.43 -12.05
N VAL A 213 28.27 -12.71 -11.92
CA VAL A 213 27.12 -12.78 -12.84
C VAL A 213 26.72 -11.41 -13.40
N GLU A 214 27.58 -10.41 -13.29
CA GLU A 214 27.34 -9.05 -13.79
C GLU A 214 25.96 -8.52 -13.39
N VAL A 215 25.71 -8.44 -12.07
CA VAL A 215 24.45 -7.96 -11.53
C VAL A 215 24.12 -6.59 -12.10
N TYR A 216 22.98 -6.48 -12.76
CA TYR A 216 22.53 -5.24 -13.38
C TYR A 216 21.91 -4.27 -12.37
N GLN A 217 21.19 -4.80 -11.38
CA GLN A 217 20.65 -4.00 -10.27
C GLN A 217 20.80 -4.71 -8.93
N THR A 218 21.32 -4.00 -7.95
CA THR A 218 21.35 -4.40 -6.55
C THR A 218 20.23 -3.66 -5.80
N ILE A 219 19.21 -4.37 -5.35
CA ILE A 219 18.07 -3.81 -4.66
C ILE A 219 18.13 -4.16 -3.18
N LEU A 220 18.19 -3.15 -2.33
CA LEU A 220 18.18 -3.32 -0.89
C LEU A 220 16.74 -3.41 -0.36
N VAL A 221 16.48 -4.44 0.42
CA VAL A 221 15.20 -4.61 1.14
C VAL A 221 15.41 -4.30 2.61
N VAL A 222 14.67 -3.33 3.13
CA VAL A 222 14.73 -2.91 4.53
C VAL A 222 13.35 -2.90 5.17
N ASP A 223 13.32 -3.18 6.47
CA ASP A 223 12.12 -3.14 7.29
C ASP A 223 11.86 -1.70 7.75
N ALA A 224 10.78 -1.08 7.31
CA ALA A 224 10.43 0.30 7.67
C ALA A 224 10.20 0.49 9.17
N MET A 225 9.74 -0.57 9.87
CA MET A 225 9.45 -0.49 11.31
C MET A 225 10.70 -0.31 12.17
N THR A 226 11.91 -0.58 11.64
CA THR A 226 13.16 -0.38 12.36
C THR A 226 13.60 1.10 12.41
N GLY A 227 12.85 2.01 11.77
CA GLY A 227 13.06 3.45 11.87
C GLY A 227 14.47 3.87 11.42
N GLN A 228 15.22 4.53 12.30
CA GLN A 228 16.56 5.03 11.98
C GLN A 228 17.57 3.91 11.67
N ASP A 229 17.39 2.70 12.22
CA ASP A 229 18.27 1.56 11.89
C ASP A 229 18.14 1.17 10.41
N ALA A 230 16.94 1.25 9.83
CA ALA A 230 16.75 1.04 8.39
C ALA A 230 17.62 2.02 7.56
N VAL A 231 17.69 3.27 8.01
CA VAL A 231 18.50 4.33 7.33
C VAL A 231 19.98 4.04 7.45
N ASN A 232 20.45 3.64 8.63
CA ASN A 232 21.84 3.29 8.89
C ASN A 232 22.28 2.07 8.05
N VAL A 233 21.40 1.04 8.01
CA VAL A 233 21.61 -0.15 7.17
C VAL A 233 21.69 0.25 5.69
N ALA A 234 20.78 1.07 5.21
CA ALA A 234 20.77 1.51 3.82
C ALA A 234 22.05 2.29 3.45
N GLY A 235 22.51 3.18 4.34
CA GLY A 235 23.77 3.90 4.19
C GLY A 235 24.97 2.94 4.06
N SER A 236 25.08 1.99 4.99
CA SER A 236 26.19 1.02 5.01
C SER A 236 26.20 0.08 3.79
N PHE A 237 25.03 -0.40 3.36
CA PHE A 237 24.94 -1.20 2.13
C PHE A 237 25.30 -0.38 0.90
N ASN A 238 24.85 0.87 0.81
CA ASN A 238 25.18 1.75 -0.31
C ASN A 238 26.69 2.04 -0.40
N GLU A 239 27.33 2.24 0.74
CA GLU A 239 28.79 2.49 0.80
C GLU A 239 29.60 1.27 0.38
N LYS A 240 29.20 0.06 0.85
CA LYS A 240 30.01 -1.16 0.65
C LYS A 240 29.76 -1.86 -0.69
N ILE A 241 28.51 -1.92 -1.17
CA ILE A 241 28.15 -2.68 -2.38
C ILE A 241 27.49 -1.84 -3.47
N ALA A 242 27.32 -0.54 -3.27
CA ALA A 242 26.67 0.37 -4.22
C ALA A 242 25.30 -0.17 -4.68
N ILE A 243 24.28 0.08 -3.88
CA ILE A 243 22.88 -0.29 -4.21
C ILE A 243 22.33 0.61 -5.32
N ASP A 244 21.32 0.15 -6.06
CA ASP A 244 20.67 0.90 -7.13
C ASP A 244 19.27 1.41 -6.74
N GLY A 245 18.67 0.78 -5.75
CA GLY A 245 17.37 1.19 -5.22
C GLY A 245 17.03 0.49 -3.91
N VAL A 246 15.99 0.97 -3.25
CA VAL A 246 15.52 0.47 -1.95
C VAL A 246 14.06 0.04 -2.03
N ILE A 247 13.72 -1.03 -1.34
CA ILE A 247 12.35 -1.45 -1.09
C ILE A 247 12.10 -1.42 0.41
N LEU A 248 11.06 -0.70 0.81
CA LEU A 248 10.60 -0.64 2.19
C LEU A 248 9.52 -1.68 2.41
N THR A 249 9.74 -2.59 3.35
CA THR A 249 8.75 -3.59 3.76
C THR A 249 8.05 -3.17 5.06
N LYS A 250 6.92 -3.80 5.35
CA LYS A 250 6.14 -3.62 6.60
C LYS A 250 5.72 -2.16 6.86
N LEU A 251 5.54 -1.38 5.79
CA LEU A 251 5.15 0.01 5.91
C LEU A 251 3.74 0.17 6.51
N ASP A 252 2.87 -0.84 6.36
CA ASP A 252 1.55 -0.93 6.98
C ASP A 252 1.60 -0.92 8.52
N GLY A 253 2.69 -1.42 9.11
CA GLY A 253 2.96 -1.37 10.56
C GLY A 253 3.74 -0.14 11.02
N ASP A 254 4.33 0.64 10.11
CA ASP A 254 5.10 1.83 10.43
C ASP A 254 4.20 3.06 10.58
N THR A 255 3.86 3.42 11.80
CA THR A 255 3.05 4.61 12.10
C THR A 255 3.86 5.91 12.09
N ARG A 256 5.20 5.83 12.09
CA ARG A 256 6.13 6.97 12.17
C ARG A 256 6.62 7.44 10.81
N GLY A 257 7.07 6.54 9.96
CA GLY A 257 7.48 6.83 8.58
C GLY A 257 8.86 7.45 8.40
N GLY A 258 9.68 7.49 9.44
CA GLY A 258 10.99 8.13 9.41
C GLY A 258 11.97 7.53 8.40
N ALA A 259 11.91 6.20 8.22
CA ALA A 259 12.74 5.51 7.23
C ALA A 259 12.44 5.98 5.81
N ALA A 260 11.16 6.07 5.43
CA ALA A 260 10.74 6.51 4.09
C ALA A 260 11.21 7.95 3.76
N LEU A 261 11.22 8.83 4.76
CA LEU A 261 11.66 10.22 4.60
C LEU A 261 13.18 10.39 4.59
N SER A 262 13.93 9.45 5.19
CA SER A 262 15.37 9.62 5.41
C SER A 262 16.24 8.84 4.42
N ILE A 263 15.81 7.68 3.95
CA ILE A 263 16.63 6.74 3.17
C ILE A 263 17.20 7.38 1.91
N ARG A 264 16.37 8.06 1.12
CA ARG A 264 16.84 8.70 -0.11
C ARG A 264 17.83 9.81 0.17
N SER A 265 17.59 10.64 1.19
CA SER A 265 18.49 11.73 1.55
C SER A 265 19.87 11.24 2.01
N VAL A 266 19.91 10.06 2.64
CA VAL A 266 21.17 9.46 3.14
C VAL A 266 21.91 8.68 2.06
N THR A 267 21.18 7.92 1.22
CA THR A 267 21.77 7.03 0.22
C THR A 267 21.90 7.65 -1.15
N GLY A 268 21.12 8.68 -1.46
CA GLY A 268 20.96 9.22 -2.82
C GLY A 268 20.20 8.27 -3.77
N LYS A 269 19.72 7.13 -3.27
CA LYS A 269 19.07 6.08 -4.09
C LYS A 269 17.56 6.13 -3.99
N PRO A 270 16.82 5.81 -5.08
CA PRO A 270 15.38 5.87 -5.09
C PRO A 270 14.75 4.75 -4.25
N ILE A 271 13.59 5.04 -3.66
CA ILE A 271 12.70 4.02 -3.16
C ILE A 271 11.87 3.53 -4.36
N LEU A 272 11.93 2.23 -4.64
CA LEU A 272 11.27 1.63 -5.81
C LEU A 272 9.86 1.15 -5.48
N TYR A 273 9.74 0.41 -4.37
CA TYR A 273 8.48 -0.20 -3.93
C TYR A 273 8.33 -0.11 -2.42
N VAL A 274 7.08 -0.26 -1.98
CA VAL A 274 6.71 -0.38 -0.56
C VAL A 274 5.82 -1.61 -0.34
N GLY A 275 6.12 -2.36 0.71
CA GLY A 275 5.30 -3.49 1.16
C GLY A 275 4.25 -3.00 2.15
N MET A 276 2.99 -3.15 1.77
CA MET A 276 1.81 -2.71 2.53
C MET A 276 1.04 -3.87 3.14
N GLY A 277 1.68 -5.04 3.30
CA GLY A 277 1.08 -6.23 3.87
C GLY A 277 1.76 -7.53 3.41
N GLU A 278 1.23 -8.67 3.87
CA GLU A 278 1.83 -9.99 3.65
C GLU A 278 1.48 -10.61 2.29
N LYS A 279 0.33 -10.27 1.71
CA LYS A 279 -0.13 -10.85 0.44
C LYS A 279 0.83 -10.53 -0.69
N LEU A 280 0.87 -11.38 -1.71
CA LEU A 280 1.69 -11.15 -2.90
C LEU A 280 1.29 -9.89 -3.67
N SER A 281 0.03 -9.48 -3.60
CA SER A 281 -0.49 -8.23 -4.15
C SER A 281 -0.07 -6.97 -3.38
N ASP A 282 0.38 -7.11 -2.12
CA ASP A 282 0.61 -5.98 -1.21
C ASP A 282 2.03 -5.37 -1.39
N LEU A 283 2.51 -5.31 -2.62
CA LEU A 283 3.70 -4.56 -2.99
C LEU A 283 3.27 -3.43 -3.93
N GLU A 284 3.37 -2.20 -3.47
CA GLU A 284 2.98 -1.01 -4.23
C GLU A 284 4.21 -0.31 -4.81
N GLN A 285 4.06 0.29 -6.00
CA GLN A 285 5.06 1.22 -6.54
C GLN A 285 5.17 2.42 -5.61
N PHE A 286 6.37 2.92 -5.38
CA PHE A 286 6.57 4.11 -4.58
C PHE A 286 6.31 5.36 -5.41
N TYR A 287 5.31 6.14 -5.02
CA TYR A 287 4.95 7.44 -5.61
C TYR A 287 5.20 8.53 -4.58
N PRO A 288 6.25 9.36 -4.73
CA PRO A 288 6.58 10.40 -3.76
C PRO A 288 5.44 11.37 -3.45
N ASP A 289 4.70 11.80 -4.47
CA ASP A 289 3.56 12.70 -4.35
C ASP A 289 2.39 12.10 -3.55
N ARG A 290 2.07 10.82 -3.80
CA ARG A 290 1.03 10.09 -3.06
C ARG A 290 1.45 9.85 -1.61
N MET A 291 2.73 9.54 -1.37
CA MET A 291 3.26 9.38 -0.02
C MET A 291 3.23 10.69 0.76
N ALA A 292 3.62 11.81 0.14
CA ALA A 292 3.47 13.14 0.74
C ALA A 292 2.02 13.44 1.10
N SER A 293 1.08 13.14 0.20
CA SER A 293 -0.36 13.30 0.44
C SER A 293 -0.86 12.45 1.61
N ARG A 294 -0.41 11.19 1.72
CA ARG A 294 -0.73 10.29 2.86
C ARG A 294 -0.17 10.84 4.17
N ILE A 295 1.10 11.27 4.20
CA ILE A 295 1.76 11.86 5.37
C ILE A 295 1.04 13.12 5.84
N LEU A 296 0.54 13.94 4.93
CA LEU A 296 -0.21 15.17 5.23
C LEU A 296 -1.69 14.92 5.54
N GLY A 297 -2.13 13.66 5.50
CA GLY A 297 -3.53 13.28 5.75
C GLY A 297 -4.52 13.79 4.69
N MET A 298 -4.02 14.11 3.50
CA MET A 298 -4.85 14.53 2.36
C MET A 298 -5.45 13.35 1.59
N GLY A 299 -5.13 12.12 2.01
CA GLY A 299 -5.57 10.89 1.36
C GLY A 299 -4.80 10.54 0.10
N ASP A 300 -5.15 9.42 -0.51
CA ASP A 300 -4.57 8.93 -1.76
C ASP A 300 -5.69 8.39 -2.67
N ILE A 301 -6.44 9.33 -3.23
CA ILE A 301 -7.60 9.02 -4.09
C ILE A 301 -7.14 8.29 -5.36
N GLN A 302 -5.96 8.59 -5.88
CA GLN A 302 -5.48 7.99 -7.12
C GLN A 302 -5.15 6.51 -6.96
N SER A 303 -4.47 6.13 -5.88
CA SER A 303 -4.25 4.72 -5.55
C SER A 303 -5.56 3.97 -5.29
N LEU A 304 -6.56 4.64 -4.71
CA LEU A 304 -7.89 4.06 -4.51
C LEU A 304 -8.58 3.78 -5.84
N ILE A 305 -8.54 4.74 -6.78
CA ILE A 305 -9.10 4.58 -8.13
C ILE A 305 -8.39 3.46 -8.90
N GLU A 306 -7.06 3.40 -8.84
CA GLU A 306 -6.27 2.36 -9.50
C GLU A 306 -6.56 0.96 -8.93
N LYS A 307 -6.65 0.83 -7.60
CA LYS A 307 -7.05 -0.44 -6.96
C LYS A 307 -8.47 -0.84 -7.34
N ALA A 308 -9.40 0.12 -7.36
CA ALA A 308 -10.76 -0.12 -7.79
C ALA A 308 -10.82 -0.57 -9.25
N ALA A 309 -10.07 0.08 -10.15
CA ALA A 309 -10.01 -0.26 -11.56
C ALA A 309 -9.38 -1.63 -11.84
N ALA A 310 -8.37 -2.03 -11.05
CA ALA A 310 -7.71 -3.33 -11.19
C ALA A 310 -8.57 -4.53 -10.77
N GLU A 311 -9.53 -4.31 -9.86
CA GLU A 311 -10.42 -5.36 -9.30
C GLU A 311 -11.81 -5.38 -9.98
N VAL A 312 -12.14 -4.38 -10.79
CA VAL A 312 -13.43 -4.28 -11.47
C VAL A 312 -13.34 -4.91 -12.85
N ASP A 313 -14.00 -6.05 -13.01
CA ASP A 313 -14.31 -6.61 -14.31
C ASP A 313 -15.35 -5.71 -15.02
N GLU A 314 -14.99 -5.15 -16.16
CA GLU A 314 -15.88 -4.23 -16.91
C GLU A 314 -17.24 -4.86 -17.25
N GLU A 315 -17.32 -6.17 -17.49
CA GLU A 315 -18.56 -6.87 -17.74
C GLU A 315 -19.42 -6.94 -16.48
N GLN A 316 -18.81 -7.29 -15.34
CA GLN A 316 -19.50 -7.32 -14.04
C GLN A 316 -19.99 -5.91 -13.63
N ALA A 317 -19.20 -4.86 -13.89
CA ALA A 317 -19.61 -3.48 -13.62
C ALA A 317 -20.80 -3.05 -14.49
N LYS A 318 -20.86 -3.44 -15.75
CA LYS A 318 -21.99 -3.17 -16.65
C LYS A 318 -23.25 -3.95 -16.24
N GLU A 319 -23.12 -5.22 -15.88
CA GLU A 319 -24.21 -6.04 -15.37
C GLU A 319 -24.77 -5.46 -14.06
N LEU A 320 -23.90 -5.12 -13.10
CA LEU A 320 -24.29 -4.51 -11.84
C LEU A 320 -25.02 -3.18 -12.07
N SER A 321 -24.50 -2.33 -12.97
CA SER A 321 -25.15 -1.06 -13.32
C SER A 321 -26.54 -1.28 -13.94
N GLN A 322 -26.74 -2.31 -14.76
CA GLN A 322 -28.04 -2.66 -15.31
C GLN A 322 -28.99 -3.20 -14.25
N LYS A 323 -28.53 -4.08 -13.37
CA LYS A 323 -29.33 -4.62 -12.24
C LYS A 323 -29.75 -3.52 -11.25
N LEU A 324 -28.83 -2.57 -10.97
CA LEU A 324 -29.13 -1.39 -10.15
C LEU A 324 -30.23 -0.52 -10.76
N ARG A 325 -30.19 -0.25 -12.07
CA ARG A 325 -31.22 0.50 -12.79
C ARG A 325 -32.57 -0.21 -12.79
N LYS A 326 -32.58 -1.55 -12.85
CA LYS A 326 -33.80 -2.38 -12.81
C LYS A 326 -34.30 -2.66 -11.40
N ALA A 327 -33.57 -2.26 -10.35
CA ALA A 327 -33.81 -2.59 -8.95
C ALA A 327 -33.85 -4.11 -8.68
N GLU A 328 -33.06 -4.88 -9.43
CA GLU A 328 -32.94 -6.34 -9.35
C GLU A 328 -31.74 -6.79 -8.49
N PHE A 329 -31.27 -5.94 -7.60
CA PHE A 329 -30.17 -6.22 -6.68
C PHE A 329 -30.56 -7.30 -5.66
N ASP A 330 -29.75 -8.38 -5.56
CA ASP A 330 -29.97 -9.52 -4.69
C ASP A 330 -28.82 -9.76 -3.69
N TYR A 331 -28.91 -10.81 -2.87
CA TYR A 331 -27.85 -11.15 -1.90
C TYR A 331 -26.58 -11.71 -2.55
N ASN A 332 -26.62 -12.26 -3.76
CA ASN A 332 -25.42 -12.68 -4.48
C ASN A 332 -24.64 -11.45 -4.96
N ASP A 333 -25.35 -10.42 -5.46
CA ASP A 333 -24.72 -9.16 -5.84
C ASP A 333 -24.08 -8.48 -4.62
N PHE A 334 -24.78 -8.51 -3.47
CA PHE A 334 -24.23 -7.97 -2.22
C PHE A 334 -22.99 -8.72 -1.73
N LEU A 335 -23.01 -10.05 -1.81
CA LEU A 335 -21.85 -10.90 -1.47
C LEU A 335 -20.64 -10.60 -2.38
N THR A 336 -20.89 -10.45 -3.69
CA THR A 336 -19.86 -10.09 -4.67
C THR A 336 -19.23 -8.74 -4.32
N GLN A 337 -20.03 -7.72 -3.98
CA GLN A 337 -19.54 -6.42 -3.55
C GLN A 337 -18.70 -6.50 -2.28
N MET A 338 -19.13 -7.28 -1.28
CA MET A 338 -18.36 -7.50 -0.06
C MET A 338 -17.01 -8.16 -0.35
N GLN A 339 -16.98 -9.14 -1.26
CA GLN A 339 -15.75 -9.80 -1.66
C GLN A 339 -14.80 -8.87 -2.41
N GLN A 340 -15.32 -7.98 -3.26
CA GLN A 340 -14.52 -6.94 -3.92
C GLN A 340 -13.89 -5.98 -2.90
N VAL A 341 -14.67 -5.47 -1.94
CA VAL A 341 -14.16 -4.62 -0.84
C VAL A 341 -13.06 -5.35 -0.05
N LYS A 342 -13.23 -6.65 0.23
CA LYS A 342 -12.24 -7.46 0.93
C LYS A 342 -10.95 -7.65 0.12
N LYS A 343 -11.05 -7.83 -1.21
CA LYS A 343 -9.91 -7.90 -2.11
C LYS A 343 -9.15 -6.57 -2.19
N MET A 344 -9.85 -5.44 -2.15
CA MET A 344 -9.25 -4.09 -2.15
C MET A 344 -8.53 -3.75 -0.82
N GLY A 345 -8.38 -4.69 0.10
CA GLY A 345 -7.70 -4.50 1.39
C GLY A 345 -8.65 -4.23 2.57
N GLY A 346 -9.95 -4.44 2.39
CA GLY A 346 -10.98 -4.22 3.42
C GLY A 346 -11.37 -2.75 3.60
N MET A 347 -12.37 -2.51 4.46
CA MET A 347 -12.90 -1.16 4.71
C MET A 347 -11.85 -0.20 5.29
N GLY A 348 -10.94 -0.72 6.14
CA GLY A 348 -9.88 0.09 6.75
C GLY A 348 -8.94 0.69 5.73
N SER A 349 -8.52 -0.10 4.75
CA SER A 349 -7.64 0.37 3.67
C SER A 349 -8.32 1.42 2.79
N ILE A 350 -9.59 1.21 2.46
CA ILE A 350 -10.38 2.16 1.65
C ILE A 350 -10.57 3.49 2.39
N LEU A 351 -10.97 3.44 3.65
CA LEU A 351 -11.20 4.64 4.46
C LEU A 351 -9.91 5.43 4.71
N SER A 352 -8.76 4.74 4.89
CA SER A 352 -7.46 5.40 5.06
C SER A 352 -6.99 6.17 3.83
N MET A 353 -7.47 5.80 2.64
CA MET A 353 -7.16 6.49 1.39
C MET A 353 -8.09 7.68 1.11
N MET A 354 -9.19 7.83 1.87
CA MET A 354 -10.12 8.94 1.68
C MET A 354 -9.66 10.20 2.42
N PRO A 355 -9.69 11.38 1.76
CA PRO A 355 -9.26 12.64 2.38
C PRO A 355 -10.12 13.00 3.59
N GLY A 356 -9.46 13.41 4.70
CA GLY A 356 -10.14 13.94 5.89
C GLY A 356 -10.84 12.92 6.77
N MET A 357 -10.77 11.61 6.47
CA MET A 357 -11.41 10.57 7.28
C MET A 357 -10.48 9.95 8.32
N GLY A 358 -9.16 10.20 8.27
CA GLY A 358 -8.18 9.64 9.23
C GLY A 358 -8.56 9.92 10.69
N ASN A 359 -8.92 11.14 11.03
CA ASN A 359 -9.31 11.53 12.40
C ASN A 359 -10.70 11.01 12.84
N GLN A 360 -11.57 10.60 11.91
CA GLN A 360 -12.86 10.01 12.25
C GLN A 360 -12.75 8.49 12.51
N LEU A 361 -11.65 7.88 12.10
CA LEU A 361 -11.38 6.46 12.27
C LEU A 361 -10.84 6.11 13.66
N SER A 362 -10.25 7.07 14.39
CA SER A 362 -9.72 6.87 15.74
C SER A 362 -10.77 6.44 16.78
N GLY A 363 -12.07 6.52 16.44
CA GLY A 363 -13.19 6.05 17.25
C GLY A 363 -13.91 4.80 16.72
N ILE A 364 -13.46 4.24 15.58
CA ILE A 364 -14.09 3.06 14.97
C ILE A 364 -13.19 1.84 15.22
N ASP A 365 -13.72 0.87 15.95
CA ASP A 365 -13.04 -0.41 16.12
C ASP A 365 -13.06 -1.19 14.79
N MET A 366 -11.93 -1.13 14.08
CA MET A 366 -11.75 -1.79 12.78
C MET A 366 -11.90 -3.31 12.89
N GLU A 367 -11.49 -3.89 14.01
CA GLU A 367 -11.60 -5.33 14.26
C GLU A 367 -13.07 -5.72 14.43
N GLU A 368 -13.86 -4.88 15.10
CA GLU A 368 -15.31 -5.09 15.24
C GLU A 368 -16.03 -4.91 13.88
N GLY A 369 -15.61 -3.97 13.06
CA GLY A 369 -16.07 -3.79 11.69
C GLY A 369 -15.83 -5.04 10.82
N GLU A 370 -14.62 -5.59 10.84
CA GLU A 370 -14.30 -6.83 10.12
C GLU A 370 -15.06 -8.05 10.66
N LYS A 371 -15.21 -8.18 11.98
CA LYS A 371 -16.02 -9.22 12.61
C LYS A 371 -17.48 -9.12 12.16
N SER A 372 -18.01 -7.90 12.08
CA SER A 372 -19.37 -7.65 11.61
C SER A 372 -19.55 -8.05 10.13
N MET A 373 -18.59 -7.71 9.25
CA MET A 373 -18.60 -8.15 7.85
C MET A 373 -18.58 -9.68 7.72
N ARG A 374 -17.74 -10.37 8.49
CA ARG A 374 -17.69 -11.84 8.49
C ARG A 374 -19.02 -12.46 8.94
N ARG A 375 -19.69 -11.88 9.94
CA ARG A 375 -21.05 -12.33 10.36
C ARG A 375 -22.08 -12.16 9.25
N VAL A 376 -22.08 -11.01 8.58
CA VAL A 376 -22.97 -10.77 7.43
C VAL A 376 -22.69 -11.76 6.30
N GLU A 377 -21.42 -12.01 5.96
CA GLU A 377 -21.02 -13.02 4.98
C GLU A 377 -21.54 -14.42 5.37
N SER A 378 -21.37 -14.83 6.64
CA SER A 378 -21.86 -16.12 7.16
C SER A 378 -23.37 -16.25 7.07
N ILE A 379 -24.11 -15.17 7.35
CA ILE A 379 -25.58 -15.15 7.21
C ILE A 379 -25.97 -15.39 5.76
N ILE A 380 -25.36 -14.67 4.81
CA ILE A 380 -25.70 -14.81 3.38
C ILE A 380 -25.31 -16.20 2.85
N LEU A 381 -24.16 -16.72 3.25
CA LEU A 381 -23.71 -18.07 2.85
C LEU A 381 -24.61 -19.17 3.43
N SER A 382 -25.28 -18.93 4.55
CA SER A 382 -26.26 -19.84 5.16
C SER A 382 -27.63 -19.81 4.48
N MET A 383 -27.88 -18.88 3.56
CA MET A 383 -29.04 -18.85 2.69
C MET A 383 -28.91 -19.86 1.55
N THR A 384 -30.02 -20.43 1.08
CA THR A 384 -30.03 -21.21 -0.16
C THR A 384 -29.80 -20.33 -1.38
N LYS A 385 -29.46 -20.93 -2.52
CA LYS A 385 -29.30 -20.19 -3.78
C LYS A 385 -30.56 -19.39 -4.15
N GLU A 386 -31.73 -19.99 -3.95
CA GLU A 386 -33.01 -19.35 -4.22
C GLU A 386 -33.31 -18.19 -3.26
N GLU A 387 -32.97 -18.33 -1.98
CA GLU A 387 -33.17 -17.25 -0.99
C GLU A 387 -32.22 -16.08 -1.24
N ARG A 388 -31.01 -16.34 -1.74
CA ARG A 388 -30.08 -15.29 -2.14
C ARG A 388 -30.58 -14.54 -3.37
N ALA A 389 -31.09 -15.25 -4.37
CA ALA A 389 -31.63 -14.65 -5.59
C ALA A 389 -32.97 -13.93 -5.37
N ASN A 390 -33.79 -14.42 -4.44
CA ASN A 390 -35.09 -13.83 -4.15
C ASN A 390 -35.27 -13.56 -2.64
N PRO A 391 -34.91 -12.37 -2.17
CA PRO A 391 -35.01 -11.96 -0.77
C PRO A 391 -36.43 -12.07 -0.16
N ASN A 392 -37.46 -12.01 -1.00
CA ASN A 392 -38.85 -12.08 -0.54
C ASN A 392 -39.25 -13.46 0.01
N LEU A 393 -38.46 -14.50 -0.27
CA LEU A 393 -38.67 -15.86 0.25
C LEU A 393 -38.32 -15.99 1.74
N ILE A 394 -37.62 -15.02 2.34
CA ILE A 394 -37.10 -15.11 3.70
C ILE A 394 -38.20 -14.83 4.73
N ASN A 395 -38.93 -15.87 5.11
CA ASN A 395 -39.94 -15.87 6.14
C ASN A 395 -39.36 -16.17 7.55
N PRO A 396 -40.12 -16.06 8.65
CA PRO A 396 -39.63 -16.26 10.02
C PRO A 396 -38.94 -17.62 10.25
N SER A 397 -39.47 -18.71 9.71
CA SER A 397 -38.92 -20.05 9.84
C SER A 397 -37.56 -20.15 9.13
N ARG A 398 -37.45 -19.58 7.93
CA ARG A 398 -36.15 -19.52 7.18
C ARG A 398 -35.15 -18.67 7.92
N LYS A 399 -35.52 -17.55 8.52
CA LYS A 399 -34.63 -16.72 9.35
C LYS A 399 -34.05 -17.50 10.52
N GLN A 400 -34.83 -18.31 11.20
CA GLN A 400 -34.34 -19.17 12.29
C GLN A 400 -33.34 -20.19 11.80
N ARG A 401 -33.57 -20.84 10.65
CA ARG A 401 -32.66 -21.80 10.03
C ARG A 401 -31.36 -21.11 9.61
N ILE A 402 -31.44 -19.93 9.00
CA ILE A 402 -30.28 -19.15 8.56
C ILE A 402 -29.45 -18.72 9.79
N ALA A 403 -30.09 -18.22 10.84
CA ALA A 403 -29.41 -17.84 12.08
C ALA A 403 -28.65 -19.02 12.70
N LYS A 404 -29.29 -20.19 12.79
CA LYS A 404 -28.67 -21.42 13.29
C LYS A 404 -27.47 -21.86 12.40
N GLY A 405 -27.61 -21.77 11.07
CA GLY A 405 -26.56 -22.13 10.12
C GLY A 405 -25.37 -21.18 10.17
N ALA A 406 -25.59 -19.90 10.39
CA ALA A 406 -24.56 -18.86 10.49
C ALA A 406 -23.93 -18.76 11.89
N GLY A 407 -24.49 -19.43 12.91
CA GLY A 407 -24.00 -19.34 14.30
C GLY A 407 -24.23 -17.97 14.93
N VAL A 408 -25.30 -17.25 14.53
CA VAL A 408 -25.63 -15.90 15.00
C VAL A 408 -27.04 -15.85 15.62
N ASP A 409 -27.33 -14.81 16.37
CA ASP A 409 -28.67 -14.58 16.90
C ASP A 409 -29.64 -14.18 15.76
N ILE A 410 -30.93 -14.56 15.92
CA ILE A 410 -31.98 -14.24 14.92
C ILE A 410 -32.15 -12.73 14.73
N SER A 411 -31.83 -11.92 15.72
CA SER A 411 -31.88 -10.46 15.65
C SER A 411 -30.90 -9.92 14.61
N GLU A 412 -29.73 -10.56 14.44
CA GLU A 412 -28.74 -10.17 13.43
C GLU A 412 -29.26 -10.46 12.01
N VAL A 413 -29.90 -11.61 11.81
CA VAL A 413 -30.55 -11.93 10.52
C VAL A 413 -31.67 -10.93 10.21
N ASN A 414 -32.50 -10.59 11.22
CA ASN A 414 -33.54 -9.59 11.06
C ASN A 414 -32.99 -8.21 10.71
N ARG A 415 -31.90 -7.82 11.36
CA ARG A 415 -31.21 -6.55 11.09
C ARG A 415 -30.69 -6.50 9.66
N LEU A 416 -30.01 -7.56 9.20
CA LEU A 416 -29.49 -7.63 7.83
C LEU A 416 -30.62 -7.54 6.80
N VAL A 417 -31.69 -8.32 6.95
CA VAL A 417 -32.84 -8.30 6.02
C VAL A 417 -33.47 -6.91 5.96
N LYS A 418 -33.67 -6.27 7.12
CA LYS A 418 -34.25 -4.91 7.19
C LYS A 418 -33.33 -3.87 6.52
N GLN A 419 -32.04 -3.95 6.75
CA GLN A 419 -31.06 -3.04 6.14
C GLN A 419 -30.97 -3.25 4.63
N PHE A 420 -31.00 -4.49 4.17
CA PHE A 420 -31.02 -4.82 2.75
C PHE A 420 -32.27 -4.27 2.05
N ASP A 421 -33.44 -4.40 2.65
CA ASP A 421 -34.68 -3.83 2.13
C ASP A 421 -34.66 -2.29 2.08
N GLN A 422 -34.06 -1.65 3.09
CA GLN A 422 -33.89 -0.20 3.11
C GLN A 422 -32.93 0.26 1.99
N MET A 423 -31.81 -0.43 1.81
CA MET A 423 -30.86 -0.17 0.74
C MET A 423 -31.52 -0.32 -0.64
N LYS A 424 -32.30 -1.38 -0.84
CA LYS A 424 -33.03 -1.63 -2.10
C LYS A 424 -34.06 -0.52 -2.42
N LYS A 425 -34.73 -0.02 -1.40
CA LYS A 425 -35.68 1.12 -1.54
C LYS A 425 -34.95 2.41 -1.92
N LEU A 426 -33.78 2.67 -1.31
CA LEU A 426 -32.97 3.85 -1.60
C LEU A 426 -32.41 3.81 -3.04
N MET A 427 -31.92 2.66 -3.48
CA MET A 427 -31.46 2.45 -4.86
C MET A 427 -32.58 2.67 -5.87
N LYS A 428 -33.79 2.21 -5.58
CA LYS A 428 -34.95 2.46 -6.45
C LYS A 428 -35.31 3.94 -6.57
N GLN A 429 -35.16 4.71 -5.49
CA GLN A 429 -35.37 6.16 -5.49
C GLN A 429 -34.29 6.90 -6.30
N MET A 430 -33.03 6.48 -6.17
CA MET A 430 -31.92 7.06 -6.93
C MET A 430 -31.99 6.73 -8.42
N GLY A 431 -32.38 5.52 -8.79
CA GLY A 431 -32.59 5.11 -10.19
C GLY A 431 -33.66 5.92 -10.91
N GLY A 432 -34.71 6.37 -10.20
CA GLY A 432 -35.75 7.26 -10.72
C GLY A 432 -35.28 8.71 -10.95
N LEU A 433 -34.27 9.18 -10.21
CA LEU A 433 -33.71 10.53 -10.35
C LEU A 433 -32.68 10.66 -11.49
N ALA A 434 -32.05 9.55 -11.89
CA ALA A 434 -31.08 9.52 -13.00
C ALA A 434 -31.72 9.56 -14.39
N GLY A 435 -33.03 9.38 -14.51
CA GLY A 435 -33.81 9.46 -15.76
C GLY A 435 -34.20 10.87 -16.20
N GLY A 436 -34.05 11.89 -15.35
CA GLY A 436 -34.34 13.28 -15.65
C GLY A 436 -33.10 14.02 -16.19
N LYS A 437 -33.15 14.48 -17.44
CA LYS A 437 -32.15 15.37 -18.07
C LYS A 437 -31.88 16.59 -17.19
N ARG A 438 -30.85 16.54 -16.34
CA ARG A 438 -30.18 17.73 -15.81
C ARG A 438 -28.64 17.55 -15.94
N LYS A 439 -28.07 18.33 -16.85
CA LYS A 439 -26.63 18.64 -16.92
C LYS A 439 -26.25 19.32 -15.61
N GLY A 440 -25.41 18.69 -14.81
CA GLY A 440 -24.88 19.31 -13.59
C GLY A 440 -23.96 18.32 -12.86
N GLY A 441 -22.72 18.70 -12.74
CA GLY A 441 -21.54 17.96 -12.33
C GLY A 441 -21.64 17.09 -11.07
N PHE A 442 -20.55 16.40 -10.88
CA PHE A 442 -20.14 15.40 -9.88
C PHE A 442 -20.25 15.86 -8.39
N GLY A 443 -21.13 16.79 -8.07
CA GLY A 443 -21.34 17.39 -6.73
C GLY A 443 -22.33 16.65 -5.82
N GLY A 444 -22.88 15.48 -6.23
CA GLY A 444 -23.97 14.81 -5.50
C GLY A 444 -23.56 13.83 -4.40
N LEU A 445 -22.30 13.41 -4.33
CA LEU A 445 -21.87 12.40 -3.36
C LEU A 445 -21.62 12.96 -1.95
N GLY A 446 -21.25 14.25 -1.84
CA GLY A 446 -20.97 14.90 -0.55
C GLY A 446 -22.24 15.17 0.32
N GLY A 447 -23.42 15.22 -0.29
CA GLY A 447 -24.68 15.43 0.44
C GLY A 447 -25.28 14.19 1.09
N LEU A 448 -24.84 13.00 0.69
CA LEU A 448 -25.37 11.74 1.21
C LEU A 448 -24.68 11.26 2.50
N MET A 449 -23.47 11.74 2.79
CA MET A 449 -22.67 11.32 3.98
C MET A 449 -22.95 12.18 5.23
N GLY A 450 -23.70 13.28 5.12
CA GLY A 450 -23.97 14.19 6.25
C GLY A 450 -25.19 13.88 7.11
N GLY A 451 -25.98 12.86 6.81
CA GLY A 451 -27.22 12.53 7.54
C GLY A 451 -27.25 11.09 8.03
N LYS A 452 -27.19 10.87 9.33
CA LYS A 452 -27.59 9.69 10.15
C LYS A 452 -27.72 8.31 9.45
N PHE A 453 -26.90 7.99 8.46
CA PHE A 453 -26.88 6.67 7.83
C PHE A 453 -25.84 5.80 8.55
N LYS A 454 -26.30 4.91 9.43
CA LYS A 454 -25.47 3.82 9.95
C LYS A 454 -25.36 2.77 8.84
N MET A 455 -24.17 2.60 8.28
CA MET A 455 -23.88 1.48 7.39
C MET A 455 -24.17 0.15 8.08
N PRO A 456 -24.50 -0.92 7.36
CA PRO A 456 -24.84 -2.23 7.94
C PRO A 456 -23.65 -2.99 8.55
N PHE A 457 -22.54 -2.32 8.79
CA PHE A 457 -21.33 -2.92 9.35
C PHE A 457 -21.02 -2.38 10.73
#